data_656e39186e1e3f30e56d27a971dac4e6
#
_entry.id   656e39186e1e3f30e56d27a971dac4e6
#
_cell.length_a   1.000
_cell.length_b   1.000
_cell.length_c   1.000
_cell.angle_alpha   90.00
_cell.angle_beta   90.00
_cell.angle_gamma   90.00
#
_symmetry.space_group_name_H-M   'P 1'
#
loop_
_entity.id
_entity.type
_entity.pdbx_description
1 polymer ?
#
loop_
_entity_poly.entity_id
_entity_poly.type
_entity_poly.pdbx_seq_one_letter_code
_entity_poly.pdbx_strand_id
1 'polypeptide(L)'
;MKNLRVIIIFLLLIAISACSKATMYPEPQVVTDLPVQDDYPAPVDTSTPSFVHIRLPLGYIPNVQFAPLYVAVDKGYFRQNGIEIEFDYSFETDAVTLVGANELQFAVVSGDQVLLARAQGLPVVYVLAWYQDYPVSVVSKSGQGILNPENLAGKKIGLPGLYGTSYIGLRALLSAGGLTESDVTLDSIGYNQVEALVADQEQAVVVYTTNEPIQLRNMDYQIDEIKVRDYDHLVSNGLITNEITTTQDPVLVSMMNKAILKGISDTIANPGEAYQICLKYVEGLAQADQAIQKEVLNASIEFWKTERLGYSDPGAWQNTQEVLLDVGFLTKPVELNKAFSNDFLSDK
;
A
#
# COMPACT_ATOMS: atom_id res chain seq x y z
N MET A 1 -53.75 5.85 21.52
CA MET A 1 -54.71 6.63 20.69
C MET A 1 -54.02 6.92 19.37
N LYS A 2 -54.43 6.19 18.33
CA LYS A 2 -54.81 6.58 16.94
C LYS A 2 -53.77 7.48 16.25
N ASN A 3 -53.17 7.16 15.06
CA ASN A 3 -53.86 6.79 13.84
C ASN A 3 -52.94 6.04 12.87
N LEU A 4 -53.46 4.95 12.38
CA LEU A 4 -53.10 4.16 11.24
C LEU A 4 -53.52 4.94 9.94
N ARG A 5 -52.61 5.09 8.94
CA ARG A 5 -53.00 5.48 7.59
C ARG A 5 -52.49 4.45 6.57
N VAL A 6 -53.44 3.70 6.10
CA VAL A 6 -53.35 2.78 4.94
C VAL A 6 -53.35 3.63 3.66
N ILE A 7 -52.43 3.40 2.72
CA ILE A 7 -52.47 3.91 1.36
C ILE A 7 -52.62 2.70 0.43
N ILE A 8 -53.77 2.70 -0.26
CA ILE A 8 -54.17 1.73 -1.28
C ILE A 8 -53.54 2.17 -2.61
N ILE A 9 -52.80 1.27 -3.27
CA ILE A 9 -52.27 1.46 -4.62
C ILE A 9 -53.25 0.80 -5.62
N PHE A 10 -53.83 1.61 -6.53
CA PHE A 10 -54.65 1.19 -7.67
C PHE A 10 -53.77 0.64 -8.79
N LEU A 11 -54.01 -0.60 -9.19
CA LEU A 11 -53.48 -1.20 -10.41
C LEU A 11 -54.42 -0.82 -11.58
N LEU A 12 -53.89 -0.13 -12.59
CA LEU A 12 -54.57 0.14 -13.84
C LEU A 12 -53.99 -0.77 -14.94
N LEU A 13 -54.77 -1.79 -15.34
CA LEU A 13 -54.53 -2.63 -16.51
C LEU A 13 -55.08 -1.94 -17.76
N ILE A 14 -54.20 -1.56 -18.70
CA ILE A 14 -54.60 -1.11 -20.04
C ILE A 14 -54.25 -2.25 -21.02
N ALA A 15 -55.28 -2.90 -21.56
CA ALA A 15 -55.18 -3.81 -22.67
C ALA A 15 -55.26 -3.03 -23.99
N ILE A 16 -54.20 -3.07 -24.80
CA ILE A 16 -54.19 -2.55 -26.16
C ILE A 16 -54.25 -3.74 -27.12
N SER A 17 -55.38 -3.89 -27.77
CA SER A 17 -55.62 -4.79 -28.88
C SER A 17 -55.21 -4.12 -30.18
N ALA A 18 -54.18 -4.61 -30.89
CA ALA A 18 -53.79 -4.15 -32.21
C ALA A 18 -53.97 -5.26 -33.22
N CYS A 19 -54.95 -5.09 -34.09
CA CYS A 19 -55.14 -5.90 -35.31
C CYS A 19 -54.00 -5.60 -36.30
N SER A 20 -53.21 -6.61 -36.62
CA SER A 20 -52.26 -6.55 -37.73
C SER A 20 -52.83 -7.14 -39.00
N LYS A 21 -52.93 -6.32 -40.05
CA LYS A 21 -53.26 -6.76 -41.41
C LYS A 21 -52.03 -7.41 -42.03
N ALA A 22 -52.14 -8.67 -42.45
CA ALA A 22 -51.11 -9.37 -43.20
C ALA A 22 -51.01 -8.79 -44.62
N THR A 23 -49.85 -8.28 -44.99
CA THR A 23 -49.52 -7.95 -46.39
C THR A 23 -48.71 -9.12 -46.96
N MET A 24 -49.28 -9.77 -48.01
CA MET A 24 -48.59 -10.79 -48.77
C MET A 24 -47.49 -10.18 -49.62
N TYR A 25 -46.25 -10.64 -49.46
CA TYR A 25 -45.16 -10.36 -50.40
C TYR A 25 -45.00 -11.54 -51.35
N PRO A 26 -44.69 -11.30 -52.64
CA PRO A 26 -44.45 -12.36 -53.60
C PRO A 26 -43.13 -13.08 -53.34
N GLU A 27 -43.14 -14.36 -53.65
CA GLU A 27 -42.02 -15.30 -53.51
C GLU A 27 -40.83 -14.89 -54.40
N PRO A 28 -39.57 -14.83 -53.89
CA PRO A 28 -38.41 -14.52 -54.73
C PRO A 28 -38.02 -15.73 -55.57
N GLN A 29 -37.83 -15.48 -56.87
CA GLN A 29 -37.32 -16.48 -57.81
C GLN A 29 -35.86 -16.82 -57.49
N VAL A 30 -35.55 -18.12 -57.45
CA VAL A 30 -34.23 -18.68 -57.32
C VAL A 30 -33.42 -18.40 -58.60
N VAL A 31 -32.41 -17.54 -58.48
CA VAL A 31 -31.38 -17.40 -59.49
C VAL A 31 -30.21 -18.28 -59.07
N THR A 32 -29.98 -19.34 -59.85
CA THR A 32 -28.82 -20.24 -59.69
C THR A 32 -27.57 -19.66 -60.35
N ASP A 33 -26.46 -19.85 -59.65
CA ASP A 33 -25.07 -19.88 -60.15
C ASP A 33 -24.39 -18.55 -60.55
N LEU A 34 -23.76 -17.92 -59.56
CA LEU A 34 -22.46 -17.24 -59.77
C LEU A 34 -21.44 -17.81 -58.81
N PRO A 35 -20.19 -18.07 -59.22
CA PRO A 35 -19.17 -18.56 -58.31
C PRO A 35 -18.83 -17.48 -57.27
N VAL A 36 -19.11 -17.75 -56.01
CA VAL A 36 -18.66 -16.90 -54.88
C VAL A 36 -17.17 -17.14 -54.70
N GLN A 37 -16.41 -16.13 -55.03
CA GLN A 37 -15.01 -16.07 -54.69
C GLN A 37 -14.92 -15.62 -53.23
N ASP A 38 -14.69 -16.59 -52.31
CA ASP A 38 -14.49 -16.35 -50.87
C ASP A 38 -13.12 -15.67 -50.65
N ASP A 39 -13.07 -14.37 -50.87
CA ASP A 39 -11.98 -13.50 -50.48
C ASP A 39 -12.44 -12.53 -49.40
N TYR A 40 -13.02 -13.09 -48.30
CA TYR A 40 -13.20 -12.33 -47.09
C TYR A 40 -11.93 -12.47 -46.25
N PRO A 41 -11.17 -11.39 -45.97
CA PRO A 41 -10.13 -11.45 -44.97
C PRO A 41 -10.77 -11.91 -43.68
N ALA A 42 -10.13 -12.89 -43.01
CA ALA A 42 -10.55 -13.36 -41.70
C ALA A 42 -10.81 -12.16 -40.78
N PRO A 43 -11.87 -12.17 -39.95
CA PRO A 43 -12.11 -11.09 -39.01
C PRO A 43 -10.85 -10.90 -38.17
N VAL A 44 -10.24 -9.72 -38.29
CA VAL A 44 -9.18 -9.28 -37.40
C VAL A 44 -9.82 -9.26 -36.02
N ASP A 45 -9.34 -10.13 -35.15
CA ASP A 45 -9.77 -10.15 -33.74
C ASP A 45 -9.37 -8.81 -33.10
N THR A 46 -10.31 -7.88 -33.07
CA THR A 46 -10.20 -6.57 -32.42
C THR A 46 -10.62 -6.66 -30.98
N SER A 47 -10.38 -7.81 -30.31
CA SER A 47 -10.59 -7.89 -28.88
C SER A 47 -9.68 -6.85 -28.22
N THR A 48 -10.26 -5.79 -27.70
CA THR A 48 -9.56 -4.82 -26.85
C THR A 48 -8.91 -5.61 -25.73
N PRO A 49 -7.61 -5.42 -25.44
CA PRO A 49 -6.95 -6.14 -24.36
C PRO A 49 -7.77 -5.95 -23.07
N SER A 50 -8.23 -7.05 -22.50
CA SER A 50 -8.91 -7.03 -21.21
C SER A 50 -7.86 -6.88 -20.11
N PHE A 51 -7.85 -5.76 -19.41
CA PHE A 51 -6.99 -5.53 -18.25
C PHE A 51 -7.68 -5.99 -16.97
N VAL A 52 -6.90 -6.56 -16.04
CA VAL A 52 -7.33 -6.74 -14.66
C VAL A 52 -7.17 -5.39 -13.94
N HIS A 53 -8.27 -4.81 -13.48
CA HIS A 53 -8.26 -3.55 -12.74
C HIS A 53 -7.98 -3.83 -11.27
N ILE A 54 -6.91 -3.25 -10.73
CA ILE A 54 -6.47 -3.39 -9.34
C ILE A 54 -6.51 -2.02 -8.66
N ARG A 55 -7.38 -1.87 -7.66
CA ARG A 55 -7.32 -0.79 -6.70
C ARG A 55 -6.27 -1.15 -5.66
N LEU A 56 -5.22 -0.32 -5.55
CA LEU A 56 -4.03 -0.57 -4.72
C LEU A 56 -3.93 0.47 -3.59
N PRO A 57 -4.37 0.14 -2.37
CA PRO A 57 -4.12 0.96 -1.19
C PRO A 57 -2.63 1.06 -0.86
N LEU A 58 -2.18 2.27 -0.50
CA LEU A 58 -0.77 2.61 -0.24
C LEU A 58 -0.47 2.97 1.22
N GLY A 59 -1.49 3.18 2.06
CA GLY A 59 -1.34 3.38 3.50
C GLY A 59 -0.86 4.77 3.94
N TYR A 60 -0.59 5.70 3.01
CA TYR A 60 -0.10 7.05 3.30
C TYR A 60 -0.56 8.04 2.22
N ILE A 61 -0.38 9.35 2.48
CA ILE A 61 -0.67 10.42 1.51
C ILE A 61 0.27 10.36 0.30
N PRO A 62 -0.14 10.89 -0.88
CA PRO A 62 0.71 10.95 -2.06
C PRO A 62 2.08 11.58 -1.75
N ASN A 63 3.17 10.85 -2.06
CA ASN A 63 4.53 11.25 -1.72
C ASN A 63 5.55 10.68 -2.72
N VAL A 64 6.74 11.29 -2.82
CA VAL A 64 7.85 10.79 -3.65
C VAL A 64 8.35 9.40 -3.20
N GLN A 65 8.07 8.99 -1.97
CA GLN A 65 8.37 7.66 -1.45
C GLN A 65 7.63 6.54 -2.21
N PHE A 66 6.55 6.85 -2.95
CA PHE A 66 5.86 5.91 -3.83
C PHE A 66 6.41 5.90 -5.28
N ALA A 67 7.53 6.58 -5.54
CA ALA A 67 8.13 6.66 -6.87
C ALA A 67 8.22 5.32 -7.61
N PRO A 68 8.61 4.17 -7.01
CA PRO A 68 8.65 2.89 -7.71
C PRO A 68 7.31 2.48 -8.34
N LEU A 69 6.21 2.73 -7.64
CA LEU A 69 4.86 2.40 -8.11
C LEU A 69 4.42 3.36 -9.24
N TYR A 70 4.69 4.66 -9.08
CA TYR A 70 4.43 5.65 -10.12
C TYR A 70 5.23 5.38 -11.39
N VAL A 71 6.52 5.03 -11.25
CA VAL A 71 7.39 4.61 -12.36
C VAL A 71 6.84 3.37 -13.05
N ALA A 72 6.39 2.37 -12.28
CA ALA A 72 5.82 1.15 -12.84
C ALA A 72 4.53 1.40 -13.64
N VAL A 73 3.68 2.33 -13.20
CA VAL A 73 2.49 2.75 -13.94
C VAL A 73 2.87 3.58 -15.15
N ASP A 74 3.69 4.63 -15.01
CA ASP A 74 4.04 5.58 -16.08
C ASP A 74 4.78 4.90 -17.23
N LYS A 75 5.70 3.97 -16.92
CA LYS A 75 6.44 3.17 -17.92
C LYS A 75 5.65 1.97 -18.45
N GLY A 76 4.41 1.78 -17.98
CA GLY A 76 3.49 0.76 -18.46
C GLY A 76 3.86 -0.67 -18.04
N TYR A 77 4.64 -0.87 -16.97
CA TYR A 77 5.06 -2.21 -16.54
C TYR A 77 3.89 -3.06 -16.03
N PHE A 78 2.89 -2.45 -15.40
CA PHE A 78 1.64 -3.14 -15.07
C PHE A 78 0.85 -3.50 -16.32
N ARG A 79 0.67 -2.56 -17.25
CA ARG A 79 -0.08 -2.79 -18.51
C ARG A 79 0.56 -3.87 -19.41
N GLN A 80 1.89 -3.96 -19.45
CA GLN A 80 2.61 -5.04 -20.14
C GLN A 80 2.30 -6.43 -19.56
N ASN A 81 1.83 -6.48 -18.31
CA ASN A 81 1.41 -7.69 -17.64
C ASN A 81 -0.14 -7.80 -17.55
N GLY A 82 -0.89 -7.05 -18.35
CA GLY A 82 -2.36 -7.10 -18.38
C GLY A 82 -3.04 -6.50 -17.15
N ILE A 83 -2.37 -5.64 -16.39
CA ILE A 83 -2.87 -5.02 -15.15
C ILE A 83 -3.03 -3.51 -15.35
N GLU A 84 -4.11 -2.96 -14.83
CA GLU A 84 -4.33 -1.53 -14.71
C GLU A 84 -4.50 -1.15 -13.23
N ILE A 85 -3.70 -0.18 -12.76
CA ILE A 85 -3.65 0.22 -11.35
C ILE A 85 -4.43 1.51 -11.12
N GLU A 86 -5.26 1.50 -10.08
CA GLU A 86 -5.85 2.67 -9.45
C GLU A 86 -5.25 2.81 -8.04
N PHE A 87 -4.51 3.90 -7.77
CA PHE A 87 -3.95 4.16 -6.44
C PHE A 87 -5.04 4.63 -5.48
N ASP A 88 -4.98 4.09 -4.26
CA ASP A 88 -5.83 4.46 -3.14
C ASP A 88 -4.93 4.84 -1.95
N TYR A 89 -5.23 5.93 -1.29
CA TYR A 89 -4.44 6.44 -0.17
C TYR A 89 -5.13 6.25 1.18
N SER A 90 -5.98 5.20 1.27
CA SER A 90 -6.63 4.78 2.51
C SER A 90 -5.63 4.19 3.51
N PHE A 91 -6.05 4.11 4.77
CA PHE A 91 -5.22 3.61 5.87
C PHE A 91 -4.86 2.12 5.71
N GLU A 92 -3.66 1.78 6.15
CA GLU A 92 -3.08 0.44 6.09
C GLU A 92 -3.94 -0.62 6.81
N THR A 93 -4.51 -0.28 7.97
CA THR A 93 -5.39 -1.16 8.76
C THR A 93 -6.69 -1.53 8.04
N ASP A 94 -7.26 -0.58 7.30
CA ASP A 94 -8.46 -0.82 6.50
C ASP A 94 -8.10 -1.69 5.28
N ALA A 95 -6.99 -1.37 4.62
CA ALA A 95 -6.50 -2.09 3.46
C ALA A 95 -6.22 -3.58 3.76
N VAL A 96 -5.54 -3.89 4.86
CA VAL A 96 -5.26 -5.29 5.24
C VAL A 96 -6.54 -6.07 5.54
N THR A 97 -7.54 -5.41 6.11
CA THR A 97 -8.84 -6.02 6.39
C THR A 97 -9.57 -6.37 5.09
N LEU A 98 -9.61 -5.45 4.12
CA LEU A 98 -10.26 -5.66 2.83
C LEU A 98 -9.57 -6.74 2.00
N VAL A 99 -8.23 -6.82 2.05
CA VAL A 99 -7.48 -7.91 1.40
C VAL A 99 -7.79 -9.25 2.07
N GLY A 100 -7.81 -9.30 3.40
CA GLY A 100 -8.15 -10.51 4.16
C GLY A 100 -9.58 -10.99 3.91
N ALA A 101 -10.53 -10.08 3.69
CA ALA A 101 -11.90 -10.37 3.31
C ALA A 101 -12.08 -10.73 1.82
N ASN A 102 -11.01 -10.68 1.02
CA ASN A 102 -11.02 -10.86 -0.44
C ASN A 102 -11.90 -9.82 -1.18
N GLU A 103 -12.06 -8.63 -0.61
CA GLU A 103 -12.70 -7.47 -1.25
C GLU A 103 -11.70 -6.69 -2.12
N LEU A 104 -10.41 -6.76 -1.76
CA LEU A 104 -9.28 -6.31 -2.57
C LEU A 104 -8.30 -7.46 -2.78
N GLN A 105 -7.62 -7.47 -3.95
CA GLN A 105 -6.61 -8.47 -4.26
C GLN A 105 -5.26 -8.14 -3.63
N PHE A 106 -4.89 -6.85 -3.58
CA PHE A 106 -3.58 -6.38 -3.14
C PHE A 106 -3.67 -5.10 -2.32
N ALA A 107 -2.66 -4.90 -1.46
CA ALA A 107 -2.40 -3.62 -0.78
C ALA A 107 -0.91 -3.52 -0.44
N VAL A 108 -0.43 -2.30 -0.18
CA VAL A 108 0.89 -2.05 0.41
C VAL A 108 0.69 -1.87 1.90
N VAL A 109 1.29 -2.76 2.70
CA VAL A 109 1.24 -2.72 4.17
C VAL A 109 2.56 -3.19 4.78
N SER A 110 2.78 -2.94 6.07
CA SER A 110 3.93 -3.44 6.81
C SER A 110 3.72 -4.89 7.29
N GLY A 111 4.82 -5.59 7.56
CA GLY A 111 4.79 -7.00 7.98
C GLY A 111 4.13 -7.21 9.34
N ASP A 112 4.23 -6.25 10.25
CA ASP A 112 3.53 -6.30 11.54
C ASP A 112 2.01 -6.36 11.37
N GLN A 113 1.45 -5.60 10.43
CA GLN A 113 0.00 -5.65 10.13
C GLN A 113 -0.43 -7.00 9.58
N VAL A 114 0.44 -7.69 8.83
CA VAL A 114 0.18 -9.06 8.37
C VAL A 114 0.07 -10.02 9.55
N LEU A 115 1.01 -9.97 10.50
CA LEU A 115 0.98 -10.84 11.68
C LEU A 115 -0.26 -10.59 12.55
N LEU A 116 -0.63 -9.32 12.75
CA LEU A 116 -1.82 -8.94 13.50
C LEU A 116 -3.11 -9.41 12.81
N ALA A 117 -3.20 -9.26 11.50
CA ALA A 117 -4.34 -9.73 10.71
C ALA A 117 -4.46 -11.26 10.76
N ARG A 118 -3.34 -11.98 10.64
CA ARG A 118 -3.34 -13.44 10.75
C ARG A 118 -3.74 -13.92 12.15
N ALA A 119 -3.34 -13.22 13.19
CA ALA A 119 -3.78 -13.54 14.56
C ALA A 119 -5.30 -13.40 14.74
N GLN A 120 -5.94 -12.52 13.95
CA GLN A 120 -7.39 -12.36 13.88
C GLN A 120 -8.08 -13.33 12.90
N GLY A 121 -7.31 -14.21 12.24
CA GLY A 121 -7.83 -15.21 11.31
C GLY A 121 -7.99 -14.71 9.87
N LEU A 122 -7.50 -13.53 9.53
CA LEU A 122 -7.51 -13.01 8.16
C LEU A 122 -6.41 -13.71 7.32
N PRO A 123 -6.73 -14.32 6.18
CA PRO A 123 -5.79 -15.14 5.40
C PRO A 123 -4.91 -14.30 4.47
N VAL A 124 -4.26 -13.25 5.00
CA VAL A 124 -3.37 -12.37 4.23
C VAL A 124 -1.97 -12.96 4.10
N VAL A 125 -1.31 -12.70 2.97
CA VAL A 125 0.03 -13.20 2.64
C VAL A 125 0.88 -12.07 2.10
N TYR A 126 2.04 -11.83 2.69
CA TYR A 126 3.03 -10.88 2.20
C TYR A 126 3.86 -11.52 1.08
N VAL A 127 3.94 -10.89 -0.08
CA VAL A 127 4.48 -11.52 -1.30
C VAL A 127 5.63 -10.77 -1.96
N LEU A 128 5.96 -9.57 -1.46
CA LEU A 128 7.10 -8.78 -1.93
C LEU A 128 7.54 -7.78 -0.88
N ALA A 129 8.82 -7.79 -0.49
CA ALA A 129 9.41 -6.76 0.35
C ALA A 129 9.81 -5.54 -0.50
N TRP A 130 9.25 -4.38 -0.17
CA TRP A 130 9.62 -3.12 -0.80
C TRP A 130 10.73 -2.42 -0.02
N TYR A 131 10.47 -2.13 1.27
CA TYR A 131 11.49 -1.66 2.19
C TYR A 131 12.24 -2.85 2.80
N GLN A 132 13.57 -2.76 2.82
CA GLN A 132 14.43 -3.82 3.35
C GLN A 132 14.76 -3.62 4.82
N ASP A 133 14.65 -2.38 5.32
CA ASP A 133 14.80 -2.01 6.73
C ASP A 133 13.54 -1.29 7.23
N TYR A 134 13.36 -1.28 8.56
CA TYR A 134 12.22 -0.61 9.18
C TYR A 134 12.47 0.91 9.23
N PRO A 135 11.68 1.73 8.53
CA PRO A 135 12.02 3.14 8.30
C PRO A 135 11.55 4.09 9.41
N VAL A 136 11.18 3.57 10.57
CA VAL A 136 10.65 4.37 11.68
C VAL A 136 11.75 4.82 12.62
N SER A 137 11.66 6.06 13.07
CA SER A 137 12.48 6.62 14.14
C SER A 137 11.67 7.52 15.07
N VAL A 138 12.24 7.79 16.26
CA VAL A 138 11.78 8.85 17.16
C VAL A 138 12.76 10.02 17.06
N VAL A 139 12.24 11.22 16.80
CA VAL A 139 13.02 12.43 16.62
C VAL A 139 12.65 13.47 17.67
N SER A 140 13.66 14.13 18.22
CA SER A 140 13.53 15.27 19.12
C SER A 140 14.43 16.43 18.68
N LYS A 141 14.18 17.66 19.13
CA LYS A 141 15.14 18.75 18.99
C LYS A 141 16.38 18.42 19.84
N SER A 142 17.59 18.66 19.30
CA SER A 142 18.83 18.44 20.03
C SER A 142 18.89 19.23 21.35
N GLY A 143 19.52 18.61 22.35
CA GLY A 143 19.60 19.19 23.69
C GLY A 143 18.45 18.79 24.63
N GLN A 144 17.45 18.04 24.16
CA GLN A 144 16.38 17.48 24.98
C GLN A 144 16.83 16.23 25.78
N GLY A 145 18.02 15.70 25.50
CA GLY A 145 18.57 14.51 26.16
C GLY A 145 17.88 13.22 25.76
N ILE A 146 17.25 13.18 24.58
CA ILE A 146 16.55 12.00 24.03
C ILE A 146 17.49 11.37 22.98
N LEU A 147 18.43 10.54 23.43
CA LEU A 147 19.51 9.99 22.61
C LEU A 147 19.40 8.47 22.41
N ASN A 148 18.64 7.80 23.26
CA ASN A 148 18.43 6.36 23.24
C ASN A 148 17.03 6.04 23.80
N PRO A 149 16.52 4.80 23.65
CA PRO A 149 15.16 4.43 24.03
C PRO A 149 14.82 4.69 25.50
N GLU A 150 15.75 4.52 26.45
CA GLU A 150 15.50 4.74 27.88
C GLU A 150 15.18 6.21 28.18
N ASN A 151 15.65 7.14 27.34
CA ASN A 151 15.41 8.57 27.51
C ASN A 151 13.99 9.00 27.12
N LEU A 152 13.19 8.08 26.56
CA LEU A 152 11.77 8.32 26.25
C LEU A 152 10.91 8.35 27.51
N ALA A 153 11.38 7.83 28.65
CA ALA A 153 10.65 7.84 29.92
C ALA A 153 10.15 9.25 30.30
N GLY A 154 8.86 9.36 30.57
CA GLY A 154 8.17 10.61 30.93
C GLY A 154 8.02 11.61 29.81
N LYS A 155 8.36 11.27 28.57
CA LYS A 155 8.23 12.18 27.43
C LYS A 155 6.85 12.20 26.83
N LYS A 156 6.49 13.36 26.26
CA LYS A 156 5.32 13.54 25.44
C LYS A 156 5.72 13.31 23.97
N ILE A 157 5.09 12.33 23.33
CA ILE A 157 5.48 11.81 22.01
C ILE A 157 4.28 11.87 21.07
N GLY A 158 4.43 12.65 20.00
CA GLY A 158 3.44 12.72 18.93
C GLY A 158 3.66 11.66 17.86
N LEU A 159 2.59 11.06 17.36
CA LEU A 159 2.62 10.07 16.28
C LEU A 159 1.35 10.15 15.42
N PRO A 160 1.34 9.59 14.20
CA PRO A 160 0.15 9.65 13.34
C PRO A 160 -1.13 9.12 13.98
N GLY A 161 -1.01 8.04 14.76
CA GLY A 161 -2.10 7.42 15.51
C GLY A 161 -1.59 6.21 16.29
N LEU A 162 -2.44 5.65 17.16
CA LEU A 162 -2.11 4.47 17.97
C LEU A 162 -2.34 3.17 17.16
N TYR A 163 -1.84 3.13 15.94
CA TYR A 163 -1.95 2.01 15.01
C TYR A 163 -0.84 2.09 13.94
N GLY A 164 -0.66 1.00 13.18
CA GLY A 164 0.24 0.93 12.03
C GLY A 164 1.72 0.96 12.40
N THR A 165 2.55 1.04 11.37
CA THR A 165 4.01 0.94 11.41
C THR A 165 4.65 1.90 12.43
N SER A 166 4.22 3.16 12.47
CA SER A 166 4.77 4.16 13.40
C SER A 166 4.56 3.78 14.86
N TYR A 167 3.36 3.31 15.21
CA TYR A 167 3.05 2.91 16.57
C TYR A 167 3.80 1.64 16.99
N ILE A 168 3.86 0.64 16.11
CA ILE A 168 4.61 -0.60 16.38
C ILE A 168 6.11 -0.29 16.55
N GLY A 169 6.68 0.56 15.69
CA GLY A 169 8.07 0.98 15.82
C GLY A 169 8.37 1.70 17.13
N LEU A 170 7.47 2.59 17.59
CA LEU A 170 7.60 3.21 18.91
C LEU A 170 7.54 2.17 20.03
N ARG A 171 6.61 1.23 19.96
CA ARG A 171 6.47 0.18 20.99
C ARG A 171 7.71 -0.72 21.05
N ALA A 172 8.32 -1.03 19.90
CA ALA A 172 9.61 -1.74 19.84
C ALA A 172 10.72 -0.94 20.54
N LEU A 173 10.85 0.36 20.25
CA LEU A 173 11.83 1.22 20.92
C LEU A 173 11.58 1.32 22.45
N LEU A 174 10.33 1.47 22.87
CA LEU A 174 10.01 1.48 24.30
C LEU A 174 10.45 0.16 24.98
N SER A 175 10.14 -0.99 24.35
CA SER A 175 10.57 -2.30 24.86
C SER A 175 12.08 -2.41 24.92
N ALA A 176 12.80 -1.98 23.88
CA ALA A 176 14.27 -1.95 23.87
C ALA A 176 14.88 -1.09 24.99
N GLY A 177 14.17 -0.02 25.39
CA GLY A 177 14.53 0.83 26.54
C GLY A 177 14.04 0.32 27.89
N GLY A 178 13.42 -0.87 27.95
CA GLY A 178 12.82 -1.41 29.17
C GLY A 178 11.60 -0.62 29.65
N LEU A 179 10.93 0.10 28.73
CA LEU A 179 9.77 0.94 28.98
C LEU A 179 8.50 0.29 28.43
N THR A 180 7.39 0.76 28.94
CA THR A 180 6.03 0.44 28.46
C THR A 180 5.35 1.72 27.98
N GLU A 181 4.19 1.58 27.36
CA GLU A 181 3.37 2.74 26.95
C GLU A 181 2.96 3.63 28.15
N SER A 182 2.83 3.04 29.35
CA SER A 182 2.48 3.81 30.56
C SER A 182 3.60 4.74 31.05
N ASP A 183 4.83 4.56 30.54
CA ASP A 183 5.98 5.38 30.90
C ASP A 183 6.12 6.64 30.03
N VAL A 184 5.23 6.84 29.05
CA VAL A 184 5.22 7.99 28.13
C VAL A 184 3.82 8.58 28.01
N THR A 185 3.71 9.76 27.43
CA THR A 185 2.43 10.35 27.01
C THR A 185 2.35 10.35 25.50
N LEU A 186 1.34 9.69 24.93
CA LEU A 186 1.16 9.58 23.48
C LEU A 186 0.03 10.48 22.99
N ASP A 187 0.34 11.30 21.97
CA ASP A 187 -0.64 12.14 21.29
C ASP A 187 -0.81 11.70 19.84
N SER A 188 -2.05 11.42 19.43
CA SER A 188 -2.40 11.18 18.03
C SER A 188 -2.52 12.52 17.30
N ILE A 189 -1.51 12.89 16.52
CA ILE A 189 -1.38 14.20 15.85
C ILE A 189 -1.59 14.15 14.33
N GLY A 190 -2.01 12.99 13.80
CA GLY A 190 -2.05 12.79 12.33
C GLY A 190 -0.66 12.93 11.73
N TYR A 191 -0.61 13.45 10.49
CA TYR A 191 0.66 13.64 9.76
C TYR A 191 1.23 15.06 9.95
N ASN A 192 1.18 15.59 11.19
CA ASN A 192 1.66 16.93 11.56
C ASN A 192 2.92 16.89 12.45
N GLN A 193 3.77 15.87 12.28
CA GLN A 193 4.93 15.64 13.15
C GLN A 193 5.93 16.81 13.12
N VAL A 194 6.23 17.33 11.93
CA VAL A 194 7.16 18.46 11.75
C VAL A 194 6.62 19.70 12.47
N GLU A 195 5.37 20.06 12.22
CA GLU A 195 4.72 21.24 12.79
C GLU A 195 4.62 21.13 14.33
N ALA A 196 4.23 19.95 14.83
CA ALA A 196 4.09 19.71 16.27
C ALA A 196 5.43 19.81 17.01
N LEU A 197 6.50 19.25 16.43
CA LEU A 197 7.84 19.34 17.01
C LEU A 197 8.40 20.78 16.92
N VAL A 198 8.23 21.46 15.80
CA VAL A 198 8.69 22.85 15.60
C VAL A 198 8.00 23.79 16.57
N ALA A 199 6.70 23.61 16.80
CA ALA A 199 5.89 24.44 17.70
C ALA A 199 6.04 24.07 19.20
N ASP A 200 6.94 23.14 19.57
CA ASP A 200 7.13 22.62 20.93
C ASP A 200 5.83 22.03 21.57
N GLN A 201 4.92 21.56 20.73
CA GLN A 201 3.71 20.85 21.19
C GLN A 201 4.05 19.44 21.70
N GLU A 202 5.08 18.83 21.09
CA GLU A 202 5.61 17.53 21.42
C GLU A 202 7.11 17.62 21.75
N GLN A 203 7.58 16.78 22.69
CA GLN A 203 9.01 16.68 23.04
C GLN A 203 9.77 15.81 22.04
N ALA A 204 9.06 14.81 21.49
CA ALA A 204 9.55 13.96 20.44
C ALA A 204 8.39 13.58 19.51
N VAL A 205 8.70 13.15 18.29
CA VAL A 205 7.72 12.69 17.31
C VAL A 205 8.18 11.39 16.65
N VAL A 206 7.23 10.52 16.36
CA VAL A 206 7.50 9.29 15.58
C VAL A 206 7.37 9.62 14.11
N VAL A 207 8.39 9.30 13.35
CA VAL A 207 8.56 9.74 11.96
C VAL A 207 9.09 8.59 11.09
N TYR A 208 9.02 8.79 9.77
CA TYR A 208 9.82 8.00 8.83
C TYR A 208 11.20 8.65 8.66
N THR A 209 12.25 7.90 8.98
CA THR A 209 13.67 8.32 8.88
C THR A 209 14.00 8.98 7.54
N THR A 210 13.29 8.59 6.49
CA THR A 210 13.50 9.06 5.11
C THR A 210 12.70 10.30 4.75
N ASN A 211 11.92 10.89 5.65
CA ASN A 211 11.04 12.02 5.35
C ASN A 211 11.18 13.18 6.34
N GLU A 212 10.49 13.16 7.49
CA GLU A 212 10.39 14.28 8.42
C GLU A 212 11.75 14.77 8.96
N PRO A 213 12.73 13.89 9.27
CA PRO A 213 14.06 14.32 9.72
C PRO A 213 14.79 15.18 8.66
N ILE A 214 14.58 14.88 7.39
CA ILE A 214 15.15 15.66 6.27
C ILE A 214 14.52 17.05 6.25
N GLN A 215 13.19 17.14 6.37
CA GLN A 215 12.47 18.40 6.41
C GLN A 215 12.94 19.28 7.59
N LEU A 216 13.03 18.71 8.79
CA LEU A 216 13.49 19.41 9.99
C LEU A 216 14.91 19.95 9.83
N ARG A 217 15.86 19.16 9.31
CA ARG A 217 17.24 19.61 9.05
C ARG A 217 17.31 20.73 8.01
N ASN A 218 16.47 20.66 6.97
CA ASN A 218 16.38 21.73 5.97
C ASN A 218 15.68 23.01 6.48
N MET A 219 15.00 22.93 7.62
CA MET A 219 14.49 24.08 8.37
C MET A 219 15.50 24.58 9.43
N ASP A 220 16.77 24.16 9.35
CA ASP A 220 17.88 24.47 10.27
C ASP A 220 17.70 23.95 11.71
N TYR A 221 16.79 23.01 11.95
CA TYR A 221 16.67 22.35 13.25
C TYR A 221 17.78 21.32 13.43
N GLN A 222 18.50 21.42 14.56
CA GLN A 222 19.35 20.36 15.05
C GLN A 222 18.47 19.32 15.74
N ILE A 223 18.55 18.08 15.33
CA ILE A 223 17.71 16.98 15.85
C ILE A 223 18.55 15.79 16.30
N ASP A 224 18.06 15.10 17.30
CA ASP A 224 18.51 13.80 17.73
C ASP A 224 17.51 12.76 17.21
N GLU A 225 17.99 11.58 16.79
CA GLU A 225 17.17 10.56 16.14
C GLU A 225 17.49 9.18 16.70
N ILE A 226 16.48 8.45 17.17
CA ILE A 226 16.54 7.06 17.62
C ILE A 226 15.85 6.21 16.58
N LYS A 227 16.60 5.37 15.83
CA LYS A 227 16.08 4.56 14.74
C LYS A 227 15.71 3.17 15.22
N VAL A 228 14.54 2.67 14.84
CA VAL A 228 14.11 1.30 15.18
C VAL A 228 15.11 0.27 14.68
N ARG A 229 15.60 0.41 13.45
CA ARG A 229 16.53 -0.53 12.81
C ARG A 229 17.87 -0.70 13.54
N ASP A 230 18.24 0.22 14.43
CA ASP A 230 19.47 0.13 15.22
C ASP A 230 19.29 -0.80 16.44
N TYR A 231 18.05 -1.20 16.76
CA TYR A 231 17.65 -2.04 17.88
C TYR A 231 17.00 -3.35 17.43
N ASP A 232 16.11 -3.27 16.43
CA ASP A 232 15.31 -4.39 15.95
C ASP A 232 15.28 -4.46 14.42
N HIS A 233 15.52 -5.64 13.88
CA HIS A 233 15.36 -5.92 12.45
C HIS A 233 13.93 -6.45 12.19
N LEU A 234 13.00 -5.56 11.81
CA LEU A 234 11.59 -5.83 11.62
C LEU A 234 11.21 -5.85 10.13
N VAL A 235 10.16 -6.62 9.79
CA VAL A 235 9.59 -6.60 8.45
C VAL A 235 8.87 -5.29 8.21
N SER A 236 9.24 -4.60 7.14
CA SER A 236 8.72 -3.30 6.78
C SER A 236 7.64 -3.39 5.69
N ASN A 237 7.41 -2.25 5.00
CA ASN A 237 6.37 -2.13 3.97
C ASN A 237 6.65 -2.98 2.73
N GLY A 238 5.62 -3.63 2.24
CA GLY A 238 5.65 -4.46 1.06
C GLY A 238 4.27 -4.73 0.49
N LEU A 239 4.22 -5.59 -0.52
CA LEU A 239 2.96 -5.99 -1.14
C LEU A 239 2.37 -7.18 -0.40
N ILE A 240 1.09 -7.07 -0.05
CA ILE A 240 0.28 -8.20 0.41
C ILE A 240 -0.77 -8.59 -0.61
N THR A 241 -1.20 -9.84 -0.49
CA THR A 241 -2.39 -10.41 -1.09
C THR A 241 -3.08 -11.34 -0.09
N ASN A 242 -3.96 -12.23 -0.53
CA ASN A 242 -4.62 -13.24 0.32
C ASN A 242 -4.43 -14.67 -0.22
N GLU A 243 -4.72 -15.67 0.61
CA GLU A 243 -4.58 -17.09 0.27
C GLU A 243 -5.46 -17.50 -0.93
N ILE A 244 -6.60 -16.84 -1.14
CA ILE A 244 -7.46 -17.12 -2.30
C ILE A 244 -6.75 -16.70 -3.58
N THR A 245 -6.24 -15.47 -3.63
CA THR A 245 -5.52 -14.93 -4.80
C THR A 245 -4.25 -15.73 -5.09
N THR A 246 -3.46 -16.09 -4.05
CA THR A 246 -2.24 -16.90 -4.24
C THR A 246 -2.53 -18.29 -4.80
N THR A 247 -3.71 -18.86 -4.50
CA THR A 247 -4.10 -20.22 -4.93
C THR A 247 -4.80 -20.19 -6.29
N GLN A 248 -5.70 -19.24 -6.53
CA GLN A 248 -6.54 -19.21 -7.73
C GLN A 248 -5.88 -18.48 -8.89
N ASP A 249 -5.06 -17.45 -8.60
CA ASP A 249 -4.35 -16.67 -9.62
C ASP A 249 -2.90 -16.36 -9.23
N PRO A 250 -2.04 -17.37 -9.03
CA PRO A 250 -0.62 -17.17 -8.70
C PRO A 250 0.15 -16.39 -9.79
N VAL A 251 -0.34 -16.44 -11.03
CA VAL A 251 0.23 -15.72 -12.16
C VAL A 251 0.03 -14.22 -11.98
N LEU A 252 -1.15 -13.77 -11.56
CA LEU A 252 -1.42 -12.37 -11.26
C LEU A 252 -0.49 -11.85 -10.15
N VAL A 253 -0.27 -12.63 -9.08
CA VAL A 253 0.66 -12.26 -8.00
C VAL A 253 2.08 -12.07 -8.53
N SER A 254 2.57 -13.00 -9.34
CA SER A 254 3.92 -12.89 -9.94
C SER A 254 4.03 -11.71 -10.92
N MET A 255 2.98 -11.41 -11.68
CA MET A 255 2.92 -10.27 -12.60
C MET A 255 2.93 -8.93 -11.84
N MET A 256 2.20 -8.83 -10.72
CA MET A 256 2.23 -7.67 -9.82
C MET A 256 3.65 -7.45 -9.28
N ASN A 257 4.26 -8.48 -8.71
CA ASN A 257 5.62 -8.42 -8.19
C ASN A 257 6.61 -7.99 -9.26
N LYS A 258 6.55 -8.58 -10.45
CA LYS A 258 7.43 -8.25 -11.58
C LYS A 258 7.36 -6.78 -11.98
N ALA A 259 6.14 -6.22 -12.05
CA ALA A 259 5.93 -4.81 -12.40
C ALA A 259 6.50 -3.88 -11.33
N ILE A 260 6.25 -4.18 -10.04
CA ILE A 260 6.76 -3.40 -8.91
C ILE A 260 8.27 -3.47 -8.82
N LEU A 261 8.87 -4.67 -8.92
CA LEU A 261 10.33 -4.86 -8.89
C LEU A 261 11.04 -4.07 -9.99
N LYS A 262 10.44 -4.03 -11.18
CA LYS A 262 10.96 -3.23 -12.28
C LYS A 262 10.87 -1.73 -11.99
N GLY A 263 9.78 -1.27 -11.39
CA GLY A 263 9.64 0.10 -10.91
C GLY A 263 10.66 0.48 -9.85
N ILE A 264 10.93 -0.41 -8.88
CA ILE A 264 11.97 -0.23 -7.85
C ILE A 264 13.34 -0.13 -8.52
N SER A 265 13.69 -1.08 -9.40
CA SER A 265 14.97 -1.12 -10.10
C SER A 265 15.22 0.14 -10.92
N ASP A 266 14.23 0.60 -11.69
CA ASP A 266 14.35 1.80 -12.53
C ASP A 266 14.45 3.07 -11.67
N THR A 267 13.73 3.15 -10.54
CA THR A 267 13.82 4.27 -9.61
C THR A 267 15.20 4.37 -8.97
N ILE A 268 15.78 3.23 -8.58
CA ILE A 268 17.15 3.16 -8.03
C ILE A 268 18.17 3.57 -9.11
N ALA A 269 17.99 3.12 -10.35
CA ALA A 269 18.90 3.41 -11.45
C ALA A 269 18.85 4.87 -11.93
N ASN A 270 17.67 5.50 -11.87
CA ASN A 270 17.47 6.86 -12.37
C ASN A 270 16.52 7.68 -11.45
N PRO A 271 16.98 8.12 -10.26
CA PRO A 271 16.17 8.90 -9.33
C PRO A 271 15.65 10.22 -9.92
N GLY A 272 16.42 10.82 -10.85
CA GLY A 272 16.04 12.06 -11.51
C GLY A 272 14.80 11.90 -12.39
N GLU A 273 14.72 10.84 -13.19
CA GLU A 273 13.56 10.49 -14.00
C GLU A 273 12.37 10.13 -13.09
N ALA A 274 12.61 9.32 -12.05
CA ALA A 274 11.59 8.93 -11.09
C ALA A 274 10.94 10.16 -10.42
N TYR A 275 11.74 11.14 -10.03
CA TYR A 275 11.22 12.41 -9.50
C TYR A 275 10.33 13.15 -10.52
N GLN A 276 10.75 13.22 -11.80
CA GLN A 276 9.92 13.85 -12.85
C GLN A 276 8.58 13.12 -13.05
N ILE A 277 8.58 11.80 -12.92
CA ILE A 277 7.35 11.00 -12.97
C ILE A 277 6.46 11.32 -11.76
N CYS A 278 7.02 11.44 -10.54
CA CYS A 278 6.25 11.79 -9.34
C CYS A 278 5.45 13.10 -9.48
N LEU A 279 5.92 14.07 -10.26
CA LEU A 279 5.20 15.32 -10.53
C LEU A 279 3.81 15.12 -11.16
N LYS A 280 3.57 13.96 -11.77
CA LYS A 280 2.27 13.61 -12.38
C LYS A 280 1.27 13.03 -11.37
N TYR A 281 1.76 12.51 -10.24
CA TYR A 281 0.99 11.73 -9.28
C TYR A 281 0.84 12.42 -7.91
N VAL A 282 1.76 13.31 -7.57
CA VAL A 282 1.79 13.98 -6.26
C VAL A 282 1.36 15.42 -6.43
N GLU A 283 0.15 15.73 -6.02
CA GLU A 283 -0.39 17.09 -6.06
C GLU A 283 0.46 18.01 -5.19
N GLY A 284 0.74 19.23 -5.68
CA GLY A 284 1.57 20.23 -4.98
C GLY A 284 3.08 19.97 -5.05
N LEU A 285 3.56 18.84 -5.55
CA LEU A 285 5.00 18.54 -5.60
C LEU A 285 5.79 19.54 -6.43
N ALA A 286 5.19 20.07 -7.51
CA ALA A 286 5.83 21.08 -8.35
C ALA A 286 6.08 22.43 -7.63
N GLN A 287 5.31 22.72 -6.56
CA GLN A 287 5.42 23.91 -5.72
C GLN A 287 6.27 23.67 -4.46
N ALA A 288 6.53 22.41 -4.10
CA ALA A 288 7.38 22.04 -2.97
C ALA A 288 8.85 22.31 -3.26
N ASP A 289 9.67 22.40 -2.20
CA ASP A 289 11.11 22.49 -2.36
C ASP A 289 11.67 21.24 -3.04
N GLN A 290 12.12 21.40 -4.26
CA GLN A 290 12.59 20.30 -5.10
C GLN A 290 13.85 19.62 -4.52
N ALA A 291 14.72 20.36 -3.85
CA ALA A 291 15.94 19.80 -3.27
C ALA A 291 15.60 18.88 -2.11
N ILE A 292 14.71 19.31 -1.23
CA ILE A 292 14.21 18.51 -0.09
C ILE A 292 13.51 17.24 -0.60
N GLN A 293 12.61 17.37 -1.58
CA GLN A 293 11.86 16.21 -2.09
C GLN A 293 12.75 15.18 -2.81
N LYS A 294 13.81 15.64 -3.48
CA LYS A 294 14.82 14.75 -4.05
C LYS A 294 15.68 14.08 -2.99
N GLU A 295 15.98 14.78 -1.89
CA GLU A 295 16.68 14.19 -0.74
C GLU A 295 15.83 13.10 -0.08
N VAL A 296 14.53 13.33 0.12
CA VAL A 296 13.56 12.33 0.60
C VAL A 296 13.54 11.09 -0.30
N LEU A 297 13.47 11.29 -1.62
CA LEU A 297 13.50 10.18 -2.58
C LEU A 297 14.82 9.40 -2.49
N ASN A 298 15.96 10.09 -2.46
CA ASN A 298 17.27 9.44 -2.38
C ASN A 298 17.44 8.67 -1.05
N ALA A 299 17.00 9.24 0.06
CA ALA A 299 17.01 8.56 1.35
C ALA A 299 16.13 7.30 1.34
N SER A 300 14.96 7.37 0.70
CA SER A 300 14.07 6.21 0.54
C SER A 300 14.69 5.10 -0.31
N ILE A 301 15.40 5.48 -1.38
CA ILE A 301 16.13 4.54 -2.24
C ILE A 301 17.14 3.70 -1.43
N GLU A 302 17.82 4.27 -0.43
CA GLU A 302 18.76 3.52 0.40
C GLU A 302 18.08 2.42 1.24
N PHE A 303 16.79 2.57 1.56
CA PHE A 303 15.99 1.54 2.23
C PHE A 303 15.44 0.46 1.27
N TRP A 304 15.46 0.70 -0.04
CA TRP A 304 14.99 -0.27 -1.04
C TRP A 304 16.12 -1.10 -1.63
N LYS A 305 17.36 -0.59 -1.59
CA LYS A 305 18.55 -1.25 -2.15
C LYS A 305 18.88 -2.54 -1.42
N THR A 306 19.02 -3.61 -2.18
CA THR A 306 19.44 -4.93 -1.71
C THR A 306 19.97 -5.74 -2.89
N GLU A 307 20.71 -6.82 -2.60
CA GLU A 307 21.14 -7.78 -3.63
C GLU A 307 19.96 -8.59 -4.22
N ARG A 308 18.88 -8.79 -3.44
CA ARG A 308 17.69 -9.55 -3.83
C ARG A 308 16.43 -8.71 -3.65
N LEU A 309 16.16 -7.83 -4.63
CA LEU A 309 14.96 -7.01 -4.61
C LEU A 309 13.69 -7.85 -4.43
N GLY A 310 12.83 -7.41 -3.53
CA GLY A 310 11.56 -8.07 -3.23
C GLY A 310 11.65 -9.23 -2.24
N TYR A 311 12.85 -9.72 -1.92
CA TYR A 311 13.01 -10.82 -0.98
C TYR A 311 12.68 -10.41 0.44
N SER A 312 11.85 -11.21 1.09
CA SER A 312 11.47 -11.03 2.49
C SER A 312 12.28 -11.99 3.37
N ASP A 313 13.04 -11.43 4.32
CA ASP A 313 13.91 -12.20 5.20
C ASP A 313 13.13 -12.96 6.29
N PRO A 314 13.22 -14.29 6.38
CA PRO A 314 12.56 -15.06 7.43
C PRO A 314 12.97 -14.67 8.85
N GLY A 315 14.21 -14.21 9.05
CA GLY A 315 14.70 -13.75 10.37
C GLY A 315 13.95 -12.49 10.82
N ALA A 316 13.73 -11.55 9.92
CA ALA A 316 12.95 -10.34 10.22
C ALA A 316 11.49 -10.68 10.62
N TRP A 317 10.87 -11.70 10.01
CA TRP A 317 9.53 -12.16 10.41
C TRP A 317 9.51 -12.73 11.83
N GLN A 318 10.53 -13.51 12.18
CA GLN A 318 10.66 -14.03 13.54
C GLN A 318 10.82 -12.90 14.55
N ASN A 319 11.73 -11.96 14.30
CA ASN A 319 11.93 -10.80 15.17
C ASN A 319 10.67 -9.95 15.31
N THR A 320 9.97 -9.68 14.20
CA THR A 320 8.71 -8.92 14.24
C THR A 320 7.67 -9.62 15.11
N GLN A 321 7.55 -10.94 15.00
CA GLN A 321 6.63 -11.72 15.85
C GLN A 321 7.04 -11.66 17.32
N GLU A 322 8.32 -11.78 17.64
CA GLU A 322 8.85 -11.70 19.01
C GLU A 322 8.54 -10.33 19.63
N VAL A 323 8.81 -9.23 18.90
CA VAL A 323 8.47 -7.87 19.35
C VAL A 323 6.97 -7.72 19.60
N LEU A 324 6.12 -8.20 18.69
CA LEU A 324 4.67 -8.11 18.85
C LEU A 324 4.13 -8.91 20.04
N LEU A 325 4.78 -10.03 20.39
CA LEU A 325 4.49 -10.80 21.59
C LEU A 325 4.94 -10.05 22.85
N ASP A 326 6.15 -9.51 22.85
CA ASP A 326 6.73 -8.80 24.00
C ASP A 326 5.93 -7.54 24.36
N VAL A 327 5.52 -6.78 23.35
CA VAL A 327 4.70 -5.58 23.57
C VAL A 327 3.19 -5.87 23.75
N GLY A 328 2.78 -7.14 23.69
CA GLY A 328 1.43 -7.61 24.00
C GLY A 328 0.40 -7.44 22.90
N PHE A 329 0.81 -7.17 21.64
CA PHE A 329 -0.10 -7.14 20.49
C PHE A 329 -0.46 -8.54 19.99
N LEU A 330 0.44 -9.50 20.16
CA LEU A 330 0.13 -10.91 19.96
C LEU A 330 0.05 -11.59 21.33
N THR A 331 -0.93 -12.48 21.50
CA THR A 331 -1.07 -13.32 22.71
C THR A 331 -0.46 -14.70 22.53
N LYS A 332 -0.16 -15.08 21.30
CA LYS A 332 0.46 -16.34 20.90
C LYS A 332 1.12 -16.19 19.53
N PRO A 333 2.14 -16.99 19.20
CA PRO A 333 2.73 -17.01 17.87
C PRO A 333 1.70 -17.35 16.78
N VAL A 334 1.91 -16.79 15.59
CA VAL A 334 1.21 -17.15 14.35
C VAL A 334 2.10 -18.00 13.45
N GLU A 335 1.50 -18.71 12.48
CA GLU A 335 2.24 -19.55 11.55
C GLU A 335 2.95 -18.67 10.49
N LEU A 336 4.26 -18.41 10.68
CA LEU A 336 5.05 -17.54 9.80
C LEU A 336 5.11 -18.04 8.35
N ASN A 337 5.11 -19.35 8.14
CA ASN A 337 5.08 -19.96 6.80
C ASN A 337 3.78 -19.70 6.02
N LYS A 338 2.75 -19.15 6.66
CA LYS A 338 1.54 -18.67 6.03
C LYS A 338 1.50 -17.14 5.93
N ALA A 339 2.34 -16.44 6.70
CA ALA A 339 2.35 -14.99 6.75
C ALA A 339 3.03 -14.36 5.52
N PHE A 340 4.04 -15.03 4.96
CA PHE A 340 4.74 -14.53 3.78
C PHE A 340 5.17 -15.67 2.86
N SER A 341 5.42 -15.32 1.58
CA SER A 341 6.03 -16.22 0.59
C SER A 341 6.94 -15.45 -0.36
N ASN A 342 8.11 -16.01 -0.63
CA ASN A 342 9.01 -15.55 -1.68
C ASN A 342 8.81 -16.29 -3.03
N ASP A 343 7.86 -17.22 -3.13
CA ASP A 343 7.65 -18.10 -4.30
C ASP A 343 7.16 -17.34 -5.54
N PHE A 344 6.59 -16.13 -5.34
CA PHE A 344 6.08 -15.28 -6.42
C PHE A 344 7.11 -14.28 -6.96
N LEU A 345 8.35 -14.36 -6.49
CA LEU A 345 9.46 -13.60 -7.04
C LEU A 345 10.02 -14.37 -8.24
N SER A 346 10.27 -13.66 -9.35
CA SER A 346 10.92 -14.30 -10.52
C SER A 346 12.34 -14.71 -10.13
N ASP A 347 12.68 -15.96 -10.38
CA ASP A 347 14.07 -16.41 -10.36
C ASP A 347 14.91 -15.52 -11.30
N LYS A 348 16.02 -14.99 -10.77
CA LYS A 348 17.05 -14.34 -11.58
C LYS A 348 17.96 -15.38 -12.20
#